data_8ab375de5b5560f1988e1073a20ed9ba
#
_entry.id   8ab375de5b5560f1988e1073a20ed9ba
#
_cell.length_a   1.000
_cell.length_b   1.000
_cell.length_c   1.000
_cell.angle_alpha   90.00
_cell.angle_beta   90.00
_cell.angle_gamma   90.00
#
_symmetry.space_group_name_H-M   'P 1'
#
loop_
_entity.id
_entity.type
_entity.pdbx_description
1 polymer ?
#
loop_
_entity_poly.entity_id
_entity_poly.type
_entity_poly.pdbx_seq_one_letter_code
_entity_poly.pdbx_strand_id
1 'polypeptide(L)'
;MASSRNPTDGLDHRLVRAGAELLRSDGVAALSLREIARRAGVSHGAPRRHFPTHVALLSAIARTGFAELTAEVEGSNGSLADLARVYVRFGLRDPHMFELMFRHDLLESNELGLREVSLPLFRQLTDLMPGRSAVEAGALWANLHGIVQLWNWNAMPLATGATDVDDLVTAALTAYLP
;
A
#
# COMPACT_ATOMS: atom_id res chain seq x y z
N MET A 1 -9.97 -15.37 26.91
CA MET A 1 -10.49 -13.99 26.92
C MET A 1 -11.19 -13.76 25.58
N ALA A 2 -12.51 -13.65 25.58
CA ALA A 2 -13.31 -13.46 24.37
C ALA A 2 -13.15 -12.02 23.86
N SER A 3 -12.66 -11.88 22.64
CA SER A 3 -12.54 -10.59 21.95
C SER A 3 -13.94 -9.99 21.74
N SER A 4 -14.16 -8.83 22.30
CA SER A 4 -15.39 -8.03 22.20
C SER A 4 -15.69 -7.74 20.73
N ARG A 5 -16.67 -8.42 20.14
CA ARG A 5 -17.23 -8.10 18.82
C ARG A 5 -18.01 -6.79 18.95
N ASN A 6 -17.51 -5.75 18.32
CA ASN A 6 -18.22 -4.47 18.21
C ASN A 6 -19.45 -4.67 17.28
N PRO A 7 -20.70 -4.49 17.75
CA PRO A 7 -21.92 -4.80 16.98
C PRO A 7 -22.20 -3.84 15.81
N THR A 8 -21.43 -2.77 15.66
CA THR A 8 -21.64 -1.70 14.67
C THR A 8 -20.77 -1.83 13.42
N ASP A 9 -19.88 -2.82 13.35
CA ASP A 9 -19.02 -3.02 12.16
C ASP A 9 -19.81 -3.79 11.11
N GLY A 10 -20.16 -3.13 10.00
CA GLY A 10 -20.85 -3.75 8.85
C GLY A 10 -20.10 -4.99 8.36
N LEU A 11 -20.80 -5.90 7.69
CA LEU A 11 -20.19 -7.13 7.17
C LEU A 11 -19.08 -6.86 6.17
N ASP A 12 -19.21 -5.80 5.38
CA ASP A 12 -18.20 -5.28 4.46
C ASP A 12 -16.88 -4.93 5.17
N HIS A 13 -16.94 -4.17 6.27
CA HIS A 13 -15.76 -3.84 7.09
C HIS A 13 -15.12 -5.09 7.72
N ARG A 14 -15.92 -6.05 8.17
CA ARG A 14 -15.41 -7.33 8.71
C ARG A 14 -14.66 -8.14 7.64
N LEU A 15 -15.19 -8.16 6.41
CA LEU A 15 -14.57 -8.86 5.28
C LEU A 15 -13.25 -8.18 4.89
N VAL A 16 -13.24 -6.86 4.79
CA VAL A 16 -12.02 -6.08 4.44
C VAL A 16 -10.95 -6.28 5.53
N ARG A 17 -11.32 -6.19 6.80
CA ARG A 17 -10.37 -6.42 7.90
C ARG A 17 -9.81 -7.84 7.89
N ALA A 18 -10.66 -8.86 7.75
CA ALA A 18 -10.22 -10.25 7.65
C ALA A 18 -9.31 -10.49 6.43
N GLY A 19 -9.60 -9.82 5.31
CA GLY A 19 -8.76 -9.84 4.11
C GLY A 19 -7.40 -9.16 4.34
N ALA A 20 -7.36 -8.01 4.98
CA ALA A 20 -6.12 -7.32 5.31
C ALA A 20 -5.25 -8.11 6.28
N GLU A 21 -5.86 -8.75 7.31
CA GLU A 21 -5.15 -9.64 8.23
C GLU A 21 -4.57 -10.88 7.50
N LEU A 22 -5.36 -11.47 6.61
CA LEU A 22 -4.93 -12.62 5.79
C LEU A 22 -3.78 -12.25 4.86
N LEU A 23 -3.89 -11.08 4.20
CA LEU A 23 -2.85 -10.54 3.34
C LEU A 23 -1.51 -10.40 4.07
N ARG A 24 -1.54 -9.77 5.26
CA ARG A 24 -0.34 -9.55 6.07
C ARG A 24 0.31 -10.85 6.55
N SER A 25 -0.51 -11.85 6.92
CA SER A 25 0.02 -13.13 7.42
C SER A 25 0.47 -14.09 6.31
N ASP A 26 -0.26 -14.16 5.20
CA ASP A 26 -0.12 -15.26 4.22
C ASP A 26 0.13 -14.77 2.78
N GLY A 27 0.16 -13.44 2.56
CA GLY A 27 0.45 -12.81 1.27
C GLY A 27 -0.73 -12.80 0.29
N VAL A 28 -0.49 -12.18 -0.87
CA VAL A 28 -1.53 -11.94 -1.90
C VAL A 28 -2.15 -13.23 -2.43
N ALA A 29 -1.36 -14.29 -2.58
CA ALA A 29 -1.83 -15.57 -3.09
C ALA A 29 -2.90 -16.24 -2.21
N ALA A 30 -2.94 -15.93 -0.92
CA ALA A 30 -3.92 -16.47 0.02
C ALA A 30 -5.31 -15.78 -0.08
N LEU A 31 -5.40 -14.62 -0.73
CA LEU A 31 -6.61 -13.79 -0.80
C LEU A 31 -7.69 -14.41 -1.70
N SER A 32 -8.35 -15.46 -1.23
CA SER A 32 -9.55 -16.00 -1.89
C SER A 32 -10.82 -15.57 -1.13
N LEU A 33 -11.93 -15.39 -1.88
CA LEU A 33 -13.24 -15.09 -1.27
C LEU A 33 -13.64 -16.11 -0.21
N ARG A 34 -13.31 -17.38 -0.43
CA ARG A 34 -13.60 -18.49 0.50
C ARG A 34 -12.84 -18.33 1.81
N GLU A 35 -11.54 -18.08 1.72
CA GLU A 35 -10.68 -17.97 2.91
C GLU A 35 -11.00 -16.70 3.70
N ILE A 36 -11.26 -15.58 3.01
CA ILE A 36 -11.69 -14.33 3.66
C ILE A 36 -13.03 -14.54 4.39
N ALA A 37 -14.03 -15.21 3.75
CA ALA A 37 -15.30 -15.53 4.39
C ALA A 37 -15.11 -16.40 5.64
N ARG A 38 -14.28 -17.44 5.54
CA ARG A 38 -13.93 -18.31 6.65
C ARG A 38 -13.32 -17.52 7.83
N ARG A 39 -12.34 -16.67 7.54
CA ARG A 39 -11.69 -15.82 8.55
C ARG A 39 -12.63 -14.80 9.18
N ALA A 40 -13.52 -14.22 8.38
CA ALA A 40 -14.56 -13.29 8.87
C ALA A 40 -15.68 -13.99 9.65
N GLY A 41 -15.72 -15.33 9.69
CA GLY A 41 -16.75 -16.11 10.38
C GLY A 41 -18.12 -15.99 9.73
N VAL A 42 -18.18 -15.96 8.38
CA VAL A 42 -19.42 -15.81 7.61
C VAL A 42 -19.57 -16.92 6.56
N SER A 43 -20.78 -17.07 6.01
CA SER A 43 -21.02 -18.04 4.94
C SER A 43 -20.22 -17.71 3.66
N HIS A 44 -19.85 -18.72 2.87
CA HIS A 44 -19.09 -18.55 1.64
C HIS A 44 -19.75 -17.63 0.59
N GLY A 45 -21.08 -17.50 0.61
CA GLY A 45 -21.81 -16.60 -0.27
C GLY A 45 -21.91 -15.16 0.21
N ALA A 46 -21.58 -14.88 1.48
CA ALA A 46 -21.72 -13.56 2.07
C ALA A 46 -20.85 -12.49 1.38
N PRO A 47 -19.57 -12.74 1.03
CA PRO A 47 -18.75 -11.72 0.39
C PRO A 47 -19.34 -11.18 -0.90
N ARG A 48 -19.92 -12.04 -1.75
CA ARG A 48 -20.49 -11.65 -3.06
C ARG A 48 -21.67 -10.68 -2.98
N ARG A 49 -22.34 -10.59 -1.82
CA ARG A 49 -23.42 -9.63 -1.61
C ARG A 49 -22.91 -8.21 -1.38
N HIS A 50 -21.69 -8.06 -0.88
CA HIS A 50 -21.06 -6.78 -0.58
C HIS A 50 -20.00 -6.42 -1.64
N PHE A 51 -19.32 -7.42 -2.16
CA PHE A 51 -18.29 -7.29 -3.19
C PHE A 51 -18.63 -8.21 -4.36
N PRO A 52 -19.28 -7.69 -5.43
CA PRO A 52 -19.74 -8.49 -6.57
C PRO A 52 -18.62 -9.27 -7.26
N THR A 53 -17.41 -8.70 -7.28
CA THR A 53 -16.22 -9.29 -7.87
C THR A 53 -15.14 -9.53 -6.82
N HIS A 54 -14.20 -10.42 -7.13
CA HIS A 54 -13.00 -10.59 -6.31
C HIS A 54 -12.13 -9.31 -6.35
N VAL A 55 -12.05 -8.66 -7.51
CA VAL A 55 -11.34 -7.40 -7.70
C VAL A 55 -11.90 -6.30 -6.80
N ALA A 56 -13.25 -6.20 -6.66
CA ALA A 56 -13.86 -5.24 -5.73
C ALA A 56 -13.42 -5.43 -4.29
N LEU A 57 -13.36 -6.69 -3.81
CA LEU A 57 -12.87 -6.97 -2.45
C LEU A 57 -11.39 -6.66 -2.30
N LEU A 58 -10.56 -7.03 -3.28
CA LEU A 58 -9.13 -6.69 -3.25
C LEU A 58 -8.92 -5.17 -3.30
N SER A 59 -9.68 -4.44 -4.11
CA SER A 59 -9.64 -2.98 -4.16
C SER A 59 -10.04 -2.35 -2.82
N ALA A 60 -11.06 -2.91 -2.13
CA ALA A 60 -11.44 -2.45 -0.80
C ALA A 60 -10.31 -2.66 0.23
N ILE A 61 -9.60 -3.79 0.16
CA ILE A 61 -8.44 -4.07 1.01
C ILE A 61 -7.29 -3.11 0.67
N ALA A 62 -6.95 -2.92 -0.60
CA ALA A 62 -5.91 -2.00 -1.04
C ALA A 62 -6.19 -0.54 -0.61
N ARG A 63 -7.47 -0.12 -0.62
CA ARG A 63 -7.88 1.21 -0.11
C ARG A 63 -7.49 1.42 1.35
N THR A 64 -7.52 0.37 2.20
CA THR A 64 -7.07 0.51 3.60
C THR A 64 -5.58 0.79 3.68
N GLY A 65 -4.76 0.15 2.84
CA GLY A 65 -3.33 0.44 2.75
C GLY A 65 -3.04 1.87 2.29
N PHE A 66 -3.76 2.36 1.26
CA PHE A 66 -3.63 3.76 0.83
C PHE A 66 -4.06 4.74 1.92
N ALA A 67 -5.12 4.44 2.67
CA ALA A 67 -5.57 5.29 3.78
C ALA A 67 -4.53 5.32 4.92
N GLU A 68 -3.93 4.17 5.26
CA GLU A 68 -2.85 4.08 6.25
C GLU A 68 -1.62 4.89 5.80
N LEU A 69 -1.17 4.72 4.55
CA LEU A 69 -0.04 5.48 4.00
C LEU A 69 -0.32 6.99 3.97
N THR A 70 -1.53 7.39 3.54
CA THR A 70 -1.93 8.80 3.53
C THR A 70 -1.87 9.40 4.93
N ALA A 71 -2.43 8.71 5.93
CA ALA A 71 -2.41 9.18 7.33
C ALA A 71 -0.98 9.33 7.86
N GLU A 72 -0.06 8.43 7.50
CA GLU A 72 1.35 8.54 7.91
C GLU A 72 2.07 9.72 7.23
N VAL A 73 1.78 9.96 5.94
CA VAL A 73 2.31 11.12 5.21
C VAL A 73 1.78 12.43 5.78
N GLU A 74 0.48 12.51 6.07
CA GLU A 74 -0.16 13.69 6.71
C GLU A 74 0.37 13.95 8.13
N GLY A 75 0.72 12.90 8.86
CA GLY A 75 1.33 12.98 10.20
C GLY A 75 2.82 13.32 10.19
N SER A 76 3.46 13.41 9.03
CA SER A 76 4.88 13.75 8.90
C SER A 76 5.12 15.26 8.87
N ASN A 77 6.39 15.70 8.82
CA ASN A 77 6.73 17.13 8.77
C ASN A 77 6.45 17.79 7.39
N GLY A 78 5.95 17.02 6.40
CA GLY A 78 5.53 17.55 5.10
C GLY A 78 6.65 17.87 4.12
N SER A 79 7.89 17.47 4.39
CA SER A 79 8.99 17.64 3.42
C SER A 79 9.02 16.47 2.41
N LEU A 80 9.65 16.68 1.25
CA LEU A 80 9.90 15.64 0.27
C LEU A 80 10.68 14.45 0.88
N ALA A 81 11.66 14.75 1.73
CA ALA A 81 12.45 13.75 2.41
C ALA A 81 11.62 12.91 3.40
N ASP A 82 10.69 13.53 4.12
CA ASP A 82 9.79 12.83 5.04
C ASP A 82 8.82 11.94 4.27
N LEU A 83 8.20 12.47 3.18
CA LEU A 83 7.33 11.69 2.31
C LEU A 83 8.06 10.46 1.75
N ALA A 84 9.27 10.62 1.23
CA ALA A 84 10.07 9.53 0.69
C ALA A 84 10.37 8.45 1.75
N ARG A 85 10.77 8.87 2.97
CA ARG A 85 11.04 7.95 4.08
C ARG A 85 9.79 7.23 4.56
N VAL A 86 8.67 7.95 4.70
CA VAL A 86 7.37 7.35 5.07
C VAL A 86 6.97 6.30 4.05
N TYR A 87 7.05 6.63 2.76
CA TYR A 87 6.71 5.72 1.67
C TYR A 87 7.55 4.43 1.71
N VAL A 88 8.88 4.58 1.83
CA VAL A 88 9.78 3.42 1.88
C VAL A 88 9.55 2.59 3.14
N ARG A 89 9.45 3.21 4.33
CA ARG A 89 9.17 2.50 5.58
C ARG A 89 7.85 1.75 5.56
N PHE A 90 6.81 2.34 4.97
CA PHE A 90 5.53 1.67 4.78
C PHE A 90 5.70 0.37 3.99
N GLY A 91 6.36 0.43 2.82
CA GLY A 91 6.55 -0.73 1.96
C GLY A 91 7.45 -1.82 2.57
N LEU A 92 8.39 -1.45 3.44
CA LEU A 92 9.23 -2.41 4.17
C LEU A 92 8.50 -3.04 5.35
N ARG A 93 7.64 -2.28 6.03
CA ARG A 93 6.86 -2.77 7.17
C ARG A 93 5.73 -3.70 6.76
N ASP A 94 5.06 -3.42 5.65
CA ASP A 94 3.91 -4.19 5.15
C ASP A 94 4.08 -4.51 3.65
N PRO A 95 5.04 -5.39 3.29
CA PRO A 95 5.37 -5.66 1.90
C PRO A 95 4.20 -6.28 1.12
N HIS A 96 3.38 -7.11 1.75
CA HIS A 96 2.23 -7.71 1.08
C HIS A 96 1.11 -6.69 0.80
N MET A 97 0.86 -5.76 1.71
CA MET A 97 -0.10 -4.68 1.48
C MET A 97 0.43 -3.74 0.38
N PHE A 98 1.73 -3.41 0.43
CA PHE A 98 2.39 -2.60 -0.59
C PHE A 98 2.30 -3.25 -1.97
N GLU A 99 2.54 -4.56 -2.09
CA GLU A 99 2.35 -5.33 -3.33
C GLU A 99 0.90 -5.24 -3.85
N LEU A 100 -0.09 -5.43 -2.97
CA LEU A 100 -1.51 -5.37 -3.35
C LEU A 100 -1.92 -3.97 -3.83
N MET A 101 -1.49 -2.91 -3.15
CA MET A 101 -1.84 -1.52 -3.46
C MET A 101 -1.46 -1.12 -4.88
N PHE A 102 -0.31 -1.60 -5.38
CA PHE A 102 0.24 -1.23 -6.67
C PHE A 102 0.00 -2.26 -7.77
N ARG A 103 -0.89 -3.22 -7.56
CA ARG A 103 -1.31 -4.15 -8.60
C ARG A 103 -1.99 -3.42 -9.76
N HIS A 104 -1.48 -3.64 -10.96
CA HIS A 104 -1.95 -2.98 -12.17
C HIS A 104 -3.44 -3.24 -12.44
N ASP A 105 -3.89 -4.50 -12.34
CA ASP A 105 -5.28 -4.89 -12.59
C ASP A 105 -6.29 -4.20 -11.66
N LEU A 106 -5.91 -3.93 -10.41
CA LEU A 106 -6.75 -3.18 -9.46
C LEU A 106 -6.80 -1.68 -9.82
N LEU A 107 -5.65 -1.10 -10.15
CA LEU A 107 -5.55 0.31 -10.52
C LEU A 107 -6.21 0.59 -11.88
N GLU A 108 -6.09 -0.32 -12.84
CA GLU A 108 -6.72 -0.21 -14.16
C GLU A 108 -8.23 -0.33 -14.06
N SER A 109 -8.75 -1.35 -13.37
CA SER A 109 -10.19 -1.56 -13.19
C SER A 109 -10.85 -0.41 -12.41
N ASN A 110 -10.10 0.24 -11.53
CA ASN A 110 -10.56 1.32 -10.67
C ASN A 110 -11.84 0.99 -9.88
N GLU A 111 -12.09 -0.28 -9.58
CA GLU A 111 -13.23 -0.65 -8.76
C GLU A 111 -13.15 0.04 -7.40
N LEU A 112 -14.30 0.51 -6.90
CA LEU A 112 -14.43 1.31 -5.67
C LEU A 112 -13.59 2.61 -5.67
N GLY A 113 -13.26 3.16 -6.84
CA GLY A 113 -12.53 4.42 -6.94
C GLY A 113 -11.11 4.34 -6.34
N LEU A 114 -10.38 3.24 -6.60
CA LEU A 114 -9.04 3.05 -6.05
C LEU A 114 -8.07 4.17 -6.45
N ARG A 115 -8.21 4.70 -7.70
CA ARG A 115 -7.40 5.83 -8.17
C ARG A 115 -7.72 7.15 -7.45
N GLU A 116 -8.91 7.29 -6.89
CA GLU A 116 -9.30 8.49 -6.13
C GLU A 116 -8.53 8.61 -4.81
N VAL A 117 -8.01 7.51 -4.28
CA VAL A 117 -7.17 7.51 -3.07
C VAL A 117 -5.67 7.40 -3.38
N SER A 118 -5.28 6.79 -4.51
CA SER A 118 -3.86 6.64 -4.87
C SER A 118 -3.28 7.87 -5.56
N LEU A 119 -4.02 8.50 -6.49
CA LEU A 119 -3.52 9.67 -7.23
C LEU A 119 -3.23 10.90 -6.36
N PRO A 120 -3.96 11.20 -5.27
CA PRO A 120 -3.60 12.31 -4.37
C PRO A 120 -2.19 12.17 -3.79
N LEU A 121 -1.73 10.98 -3.45
CA LEU A 121 -0.36 10.75 -2.97
C LEU A 121 0.69 11.13 -4.03
N PHE A 122 0.43 10.78 -5.30
CA PHE A 122 1.32 11.20 -6.39
C PHE A 122 1.29 12.72 -6.61
N ARG A 123 0.12 13.36 -6.50
CA ARG A 123 0.03 14.83 -6.57
C ARG A 123 0.83 15.49 -5.45
N GLN A 124 0.73 14.99 -4.22
CA GLN A 124 1.51 15.49 -3.10
C GLN A 124 3.02 15.40 -3.37
N LEU A 125 3.48 14.30 -4.00
CA LEU A 125 4.87 14.19 -4.45
C LEU A 125 5.22 15.30 -5.46
N THR A 126 4.37 15.54 -6.48
CA THR A 126 4.61 16.60 -7.48
C THR A 126 4.64 17.99 -6.86
N ASP A 127 3.76 18.27 -5.91
CA ASP A 127 3.68 19.55 -5.22
C ASP A 127 4.94 19.85 -4.37
N LEU A 128 5.58 18.79 -3.86
CA LEU A 128 6.86 18.90 -3.13
C LEU A 128 8.10 18.99 -4.04
N MET A 129 7.91 18.97 -5.36
CA MET A 129 8.99 19.09 -6.35
C MET A 129 8.78 20.32 -7.27
N PRO A 130 8.77 21.56 -6.72
CA PRO A 130 8.50 22.76 -7.50
C PRO A 130 9.52 22.93 -8.63
N GLY A 131 9.04 23.27 -9.82
CA GLY A 131 9.87 23.43 -11.02
C GLY A 131 10.25 22.11 -11.72
N ARG A 132 9.84 20.97 -11.20
CA ARG A 132 10.01 19.66 -11.84
C ARG A 132 8.73 19.21 -12.55
N SER A 133 8.90 18.45 -13.62
CA SER A 133 7.77 17.85 -14.33
C SER A 133 7.19 16.65 -13.59
N ALA A 134 5.95 16.28 -13.90
CA ALA A 134 5.33 15.05 -13.39
C ALA A 134 6.13 13.78 -13.80
N VAL A 135 6.87 13.84 -14.91
CA VAL A 135 7.74 12.75 -15.34
C VAL A 135 8.94 12.59 -14.42
N GLU A 136 9.56 13.70 -14.00
CA GLU A 136 10.68 13.67 -13.04
C GLU A 136 10.21 13.19 -11.66
N ALA A 137 9.03 13.64 -11.19
CA ALA A 137 8.41 13.13 -9.98
C ALA A 137 8.10 11.62 -10.09
N GLY A 138 7.61 11.18 -11.24
CA GLY A 138 7.40 9.76 -11.55
C GLY A 138 8.70 8.94 -11.53
N ALA A 139 9.81 9.51 -12.01
CA ALA A 139 11.12 8.87 -11.96
C ALA A 139 11.64 8.72 -10.52
N LEU A 140 11.47 9.74 -9.68
CA LEU A 140 11.77 9.63 -8.25
C LEU A 140 10.90 8.56 -7.59
N TRP A 141 9.58 8.57 -7.85
CA TRP A 141 8.67 7.56 -7.31
C TRP A 141 9.08 6.15 -7.73
N ALA A 142 9.39 5.93 -9.01
CA ALA A 142 9.87 4.64 -9.51
C ALA A 142 11.16 4.19 -8.82
N ASN A 143 12.08 5.13 -8.54
CA ASN A 143 13.31 4.85 -7.79
C ASN A 143 13.00 4.40 -6.35
N LEU A 144 12.18 5.15 -5.61
CA LEU A 144 11.76 4.80 -4.25
C LEU A 144 11.03 3.45 -4.21
N HIS A 145 10.14 3.20 -5.18
CA HIS A 145 9.44 1.91 -5.30
C HIS A 145 10.41 0.76 -5.57
N GLY A 146 11.38 0.97 -6.45
CA GLY A 146 12.47 0.03 -6.73
C GLY A 146 13.32 -0.28 -5.49
N ILE A 147 13.65 0.74 -4.69
CA ILE A 147 14.35 0.58 -3.42
C ILE A 147 13.56 -0.37 -2.50
N VAL A 148 12.25 -0.14 -2.30
CA VAL A 148 11.40 -1.01 -1.47
C VAL A 148 11.44 -2.45 -1.96
N GLN A 149 11.20 -2.69 -3.27
CA GLN A 149 11.15 -4.04 -3.84
C GLN A 149 12.48 -4.77 -3.71
N LEU A 150 13.57 -4.12 -4.11
CA LEU A 150 14.90 -4.73 -4.09
C LEU A 150 15.44 -4.92 -2.68
N TRP A 151 15.02 -4.09 -1.72
CA TRP A 151 15.35 -4.25 -0.31
C TRP A 151 14.62 -5.46 0.29
N ASN A 152 13.31 -5.57 0.05
CA ASN A 152 12.50 -6.72 0.50
C ASN A 152 13.03 -8.06 -0.04
N TRP A 153 13.62 -8.06 -1.24
CA TRP A 153 14.27 -9.24 -1.83
C TRP A 153 15.71 -9.44 -1.35
N ASN A 154 16.22 -8.61 -0.44
CA ASN A 154 17.61 -8.61 0.00
C ASN A 154 18.63 -8.42 -1.14
N ALA A 155 18.21 -7.90 -2.28
CA ALA A 155 19.08 -7.69 -3.44
C ALA A 155 19.95 -6.42 -3.29
N MET A 156 19.39 -5.34 -2.76
CA MET A 156 20.13 -4.08 -2.56
C MET A 156 21.24 -4.20 -1.51
N PRO A 157 21.03 -4.75 -0.31
CA PRO A 157 22.11 -5.00 0.65
C PRO A 157 23.24 -5.85 0.05
N LEU A 158 22.88 -6.88 -0.71
CA LEU A 158 23.85 -7.77 -1.34
C LEU A 158 24.70 -7.06 -2.41
N ALA A 159 24.06 -6.20 -3.23
CA ALA A 159 24.72 -5.52 -4.33
C ALA A 159 25.59 -4.32 -3.89
N THR A 160 25.12 -3.59 -2.87
CA THR A 160 25.71 -2.29 -2.47
C THR A 160 26.51 -2.38 -1.16
N GLY A 161 26.25 -3.40 -0.34
CA GLY A 161 26.78 -3.48 1.03
C GLY A 161 26.06 -2.52 2.01
N ALA A 162 24.99 -1.84 1.58
CA ALA A 162 24.24 -0.94 2.44
C ALA A 162 23.56 -1.72 3.58
N THR A 163 23.70 -1.20 4.80
CA THR A 163 23.07 -1.76 6.00
C THR A 163 21.84 -0.97 6.45
N ASP A 164 21.67 0.25 5.92
CA ASP A 164 20.53 1.11 6.18
C ASP A 164 19.87 1.54 4.86
N VAL A 165 18.57 1.36 4.76
CA VAL A 165 17.78 1.77 3.60
C VAL A 165 17.74 3.30 3.43
N ASP A 166 17.87 4.05 4.53
CA ASP A 166 17.89 5.52 4.51
C ASP A 166 19.07 6.08 3.71
N ASP A 167 20.19 5.34 3.57
CA ASP A 167 21.30 5.72 2.70
C ASP A 167 20.87 5.74 1.21
N LEU A 168 20.10 4.73 0.79
CA LEU A 168 19.57 4.64 -0.57
C LEU A 168 18.51 5.72 -0.84
N VAL A 169 17.63 5.99 0.13
CA VAL A 169 16.63 7.07 0.05
C VAL A 169 17.32 8.42 -0.09
N THR A 170 18.36 8.66 0.70
CA THR A 170 19.14 9.90 0.65
C THR A 170 19.84 10.07 -0.70
N ALA A 171 20.46 9.01 -1.23
CA ALA A 171 21.09 9.02 -2.55
C ALA A 171 20.07 9.30 -3.66
N ALA A 172 18.88 8.66 -3.60
CA ALA A 172 17.81 8.91 -4.55
C ALA A 172 17.34 10.38 -4.50
N LEU A 173 17.09 10.92 -3.30
CA LEU A 173 16.68 12.31 -3.15
C LEU A 173 17.73 13.29 -3.69
N THR A 174 19.01 13.06 -3.42
CA THR A 174 20.12 13.90 -3.89
C THR A 174 20.20 13.94 -5.43
N ALA A 175 19.84 12.85 -6.11
CA ALA A 175 19.82 12.80 -7.56
C ALA A 175 18.70 13.64 -8.20
N TYR A 176 17.63 13.93 -7.48
CA TYR A 176 16.46 14.67 -7.98
C TYR A 176 16.30 16.08 -7.38
N LEU A 177 17.02 16.38 -6.30
CA LEU A 177 17.05 17.71 -5.73
C LEU A 177 18.27 18.47 -6.24
N PRO A 178 18.14 19.80 -6.52
CA PRO A 178 19.27 20.63 -6.95
C PRO A 178 20.28 20.84 -5.81
#